data_c606aa05972bdb4ef007d1e80f211462
#
_entry.id   c606aa05972bdb4ef007d1e80f211462
#
_cell.length_a   1.000
_cell.length_b   1.000
_cell.length_c   1.000
_cell.angle_alpha   90.00
_cell.angle_beta   90.00
_cell.angle_gamma   90.00
#
_symmetry.space_group_name_H-M   'P 1'
#
loop_
_entity.id
_entity.type
_entity.pdbx_description
1 polymer ?
#
loop_
_entity_poly.entity_id
_entity_poly.type
_entity_poly.pdbx_seq_one_letter_code
_entity_poly.pdbx_strand_id
1 'polypeptide(L)'
;MISKKNIAILGSTGSIGKSTLEVVRNNSDYFNIICLTANKNVIDLAKQINEFKPKYTYIDYSESVNDLEIKITDSKTKIIKNKKDLCDVLASDEIYSIVSAMSGSSGLFLTNHALNNNKKVLLANKESMVMAGPIFKKFKQNIIPVDSEHNSVFQLIDRSVDYVSNIVLTASGGPFRTLPSSEFKKITIDMALKHPNWSMGKKITIDSATMMNKCLEIIEAFYLFDFKPEDIDVLIHPESIIHSIVNFLDGSSLCQFSEPNMQVPISYALSYPQRIYSGRPSYDLASKNLTFQKPDLKKFPSISFAYNALKSSANHCLVINAANEIAVDNFLKQKISFNNIFNVILDSFEIPKNEVIGNIDEILYVDELYLSLIHI
;
A
#
# COMPACT_ATOMS: atom_id res chain seq x y z
N MET A 1 18.57 22.93 18.32
CA MET A 1 17.43 21.97 18.37
C MET A 1 17.05 21.63 16.95
N ILE A 2 16.92 20.35 16.61
CA ILE A 2 16.44 19.93 15.30
C ILE A 2 14.97 20.33 15.22
N SER A 3 14.58 21.09 14.19
CA SER A 3 13.17 21.42 13.96
C SER A 3 12.38 20.13 13.71
N LYS A 4 11.33 19.88 14.49
CA LYS A 4 10.46 18.71 14.29
C LYS A 4 9.80 18.77 12.93
N LYS A 5 9.75 17.62 12.24
CA LYS A 5 9.01 17.49 10.98
C LYS A 5 7.51 17.34 11.28
N ASN A 6 6.70 18.22 10.73
CA ASN A 6 5.25 18.16 10.85
C ASN A 6 4.65 17.19 9.84
N ILE A 7 3.89 16.20 10.30
CA ILE A 7 3.31 15.17 9.43
C ILE A 7 1.79 15.13 9.55
N ALA A 8 1.14 14.79 8.44
CA ALA A 8 -0.26 14.42 8.39
C ALA A 8 -0.40 12.92 8.12
N ILE A 9 -1.37 12.25 8.71
CA ILE A 9 -1.64 10.82 8.51
C ILE A 9 -3.07 10.66 8.01
N LEU A 10 -3.20 10.27 6.74
CA LEU A 10 -4.46 9.93 6.12
C LEU A 10 -4.77 8.45 6.41
N GLY A 11 -5.88 8.18 7.11
CA GLY A 11 -6.23 6.83 7.55
C GLY A 11 -5.50 6.35 8.81
N SER A 12 -5.36 7.24 9.80
CA SER A 12 -4.60 7.00 11.04
C SER A 12 -5.09 5.80 11.88
N THR A 13 -6.35 5.43 11.77
CA THR A 13 -6.94 4.31 12.52
C THR A 13 -6.74 2.93 11.86
N GLY A 14 -6.23 2.91 10.62
CA GLY A 14 -5.84 1.68 9.91
C GLY A 14 -4.52 1.08 10.42
N SER A 15 -4.15 -0.08 9.90
CA SER A 15 -2.93 -0.80 10.30
C SER A 15 -1.67 0.06 10.11
N ILE A 16 -1.48 0.63 8.92
CA ILE A 16 -0.32 1.49 8.62
C ILE A 16 -0.35 2.77 9.43
N GLY A 17 -1.52 3.40 9.58
CA GLY A 17 -1.67 4.59 10.42
C GLY A 17 -1.26 4.35 11.87
N LYS A 18 -1.70 3.23 12.46
CA LYS A 18 -1.31 2.81 13.82
C LYS A 18 0.19 2.55 13.93
N SER A 19 0.77 1.82 12.99
CA SER A 19 2.22 1.57 12.96
C SER A 19 3.02 2.87 12.78
N THR A 20 2.49 3.83 12.00
CA THR A 20 3.10 5.17 11.88
C THR A 20 3.11 5.91 13.22
N LEU A 21 1.99 5.89 13.94
CA LEU A 21 1.90 6.53 15.25
C LEU A 21 2.82 5.88 16.29
N GLU A 22 3.05 4.56 16.21
CA GLU A 22 4.05 3.88 17.06
C GLU A 22 5.47 4.35 16.76
N VAL A 23 5.84 4.47 15.47
CA VAL A 23 7.15 5.02 15.09
C VAL A 23 7.32 6.46 15.59
N VAL A 24 6.28 7.29 15.43
CA VAL A 24 6.29 8.67 15.92
C VAL A 24 6.43 8.74 17.45
N ARG A 25 5.74 7.88 18.19
CA ARG A 25 5.81 7.79 19.65
C ARG A 25 7.24 7.50 20.12
N ASN A 26 7.92 6.57 19.45
CA ASN A 26 9.30 6.21 19.74
C ASN A 26 10.32 7.29 19.31
N ASN A 27 9.89 8.27 18.50
CA ASN A 27 10.72 9.32 17.92
C ASN A 27 10.08 10.70 18.08
N SER A 28 9.47 10.97 19.23
CA SER A 28 8.71 12.19 19.50
C SER A 28 9.52 13.49 19.39
N ASP A 29 10.86 13.41 19.46
CA ASP A 29 11.76 14.55 19.28
C ASP A 29 11.94 14.97 17.83
N TYR A 30 11.60 14.09 16.86
CA TYR A 30 11.79 14.32 15.43
C TYR A 30 10.50 14.71 14.72
N PHE A 31 9.33 14.31 15.23
CA PHE A 31 8.05 14.48 14.55
C PHE A 31 7.00 15.16 15.41
N ASN A 32 6.12 15.87 14.73
CA ASN A 32 4.92 16.44 15.28
C ASN A 32 3.73 16.08 14.38
N ILE A 33 2.63 15.61 14.98
CA ILE A 33 1.41 15.28 14.24
C ILE A 33 0.57 16.54 14.09
N ILE A 34 0.34 16.96 12.83
CA ILE A 34 -0.49 18.14 12.54
C ILE A 34 -1.92 17.74 12.19
N CYS A 35 -2.11 16.65 11.47
CA CYS A 35 -3.43 16.22 11.04
C CYS A 35 -3.57 14.69 11.13
N LEU A 36 -4.69 14.24 11.69
CA LEU A 36 -5.11 12.84 11.69
C LEU A 36 -6.46 12.72 10.98
N THR A 37 -6.59 11.70 10.10
CA THR A 37 -7.87 11.43 9.47
C THR A 37 -8.32 9.99 9.65
N ALA A 38 -9.63 9.77 9.72
CA ALA A 38 -10.27 8.46 9.71
C ALA A 38 -11.53 8.46 8.87
N ASN A 39 -12.02 7.28 8.48
CA ASN A 39 -13.31 7.15 7.81
C ASN A 39 -14.45 7.26 8.85
N LYS A 40 -14.63 6.24 9.68
CA LYS A 40 -15.74 6.13 10.66
C LYS A 40 -15.32 5.65 12.07
N ASN A 41 -14.06 5.35 12.28
CA ASN A 41 -13.59 4.82 13.57
C ASN A 41 -13.34 5.95 14.58
N VAL A 42 -14.43 6.42 15.21
CA VAL A 42 -14.43 7.49 16.23
C VAL A 42 -13.56 7.11 17.44
N ILE A 43 -13.67 5.86 17.91
CA ILE A 43 -13.04 5.44 19.16
C ILE A 43 -11.52 5.53 19.09
N ASP A 44 -10.93 4.94 18.05
CA ASP A 44 -9.48 4.96 17.86
C ASP A 44 -9.00 6.38 17.52
N LEU A 45 -9.74 7.13 16.70
CA LEU A 45 -9.38 8.49 16.34
C LEU A 45 -9.36 9.40 17.58
N ALA A 46 -10.37 9.34 18.46
CA ALA A 46 -10.41 10.12 19.68
C ALA A 46 -9.23 9.80 20.63
N LYS A 47 -8.87 8.50 20.77
CA LYS A 47 -7.67 8.10 21.54
C LYS A 47 -6.40 8.71 20.96
N GLN A 48 -6.25 8.67 19.63
CA GLN A 48 -5.09 9.23 18.94
C GLN A 48 -5.02 10.75 19.08
N ILE A 49 -6.16 11.45 19.00
CA ILE A 49 -6.24 12.91 19.21
C ILE A 49 -5.82 13.26 20.63
N ASN A 50 -6.37 12.59 21.64
CA ASN A 50 -6.06 12.86 23.05
C ASN A 50 -4.58 12.59 23.39
N GLU A 51 -3.94 11.64 22.72
CA GLU A 51 -2.51 11.32 22.88
C GLU A 51 -1.60 12.30 22.16
N PHE A 52 -1.80 12.46 20.84
CA PHE A 52 -0.87 13.20 19.97
C PHE A 52 -1.20 14.67 19.83
N LYS A 53 -2.39 15.10 20.23
CA LYS A 53 -2.88 16.49 20.22
C LYS A 53 -2.63 17.19 18.88
N PRO A 54 -3.10 16.59 17.74
CA PRO A 54 -2.91 17.20 16.43
C PRO A 54 -3.63 18.54 16.36
N LYS A 55 -3.13 19.47 15.55
CA LYS A 55 -3.80 20.76 15.31
C LYS A 55 -5.14 20.58 14.58
N TYR A 56 -5.21 19.58 13.67
CA TYR A 56 -6.38 19.29 12.86
C TYR A 56 -6.75 17.81 12.91
N THR A 57 -8.04 17.54 12.79
CA THR A 57 -8.55 16.18 12.57
C THR A 57 -9.72 16.20 11.60
N TYR A 58 -9.89 15.11 10.86
CA TYR A 58 -11.00 14.91 9.93
C TYR A 58 -11.56 13.49 10.05
N ILE A 59 -12.89 13.37 10.09
CA ILE A 59 -13.59 12.11 9.99
C ILE A 59 -14.55 12.19 8.79
N ASP A 60 -14.43 11.23 7.85
CA ASP A 60 -15.15 11.29 6.58
C ASP A 60 -16.66 11.04 6.75
N TYR A 61 -17.04 10.19 7.70
CA TYR A 61 -18.43 9.91 8.01
C TYR A 61 -19.02 11.02 8.89
N SER A 62 -19.78 11.92 8.27
CA SER A 62 -20.28 13.15 8.92
C SER A 62 -21.12 12.93 10.18
N GLU A 63 -21.90 11.82 10.23
CA GLU A 63 -22.69 11.46 11.42
C GLU A 63 -21.85 11.16 12.64
N SER A 64 -20.56 10.84 12.45
CA SER A 64 -19.62 10.55 13.54
C SER A 64 -18.96 11.81 14.14
N VAL A 65 -19.18 13.00 13.60
CA VAL A 65 -18.53 14.23 14.06
C VAL A 65 -18.94 14.56 15.50
N ASN A 66 -20.22 14.52 15.82
CA ASN A 66 -20.71 14.81 17.18
C ASN A 66 -20.17 13.81 18.20
N ASP A 67 -20.13 12.52 17.85
CA ASP A 67 -19.55 11.49 18.72
C ASP A 67 -18.07 11.71 18.96
N LEU A 68 -17.36 12.21 17.96
CA LEU A 68 -15.94 12.54 18.07
C LEU A 68 -15.73 13.75 18.99
N GLU A 69 -16.53 14.83 18.85
CA GLU A 69 -16.48 16.01 19.69
C GLU A 69 -16.65 15.67 21.18
N ILE A 70 -17.56 14.77 21.51
CA ILE A 70 -17.82 14.33 22.90
C ILE A 70 -16.61 13.56 23.48
N LYS A 71 -15.88 12.81 22.66
CA LYS A 71 -14.78 11.93 23.12
C LYS A 71 -13.40 12.60 23.14
N ILE A 72 -13.27 13.78 22.51
CA ILE A 72 -12.02 14.54 22.51
C ILE A 72 -11.93 15.35 23.81
N THR A 73 -10.84 15.15 24.55
CA THR A 73 -10.52 15.94 25.74
C THR A 73 -9.60 17.12 25.44
N ASP A 74 -8.90 17.10 24.29
CA ASP A 74 -8.05 18.17 23.82
C ASP A 74 -8.88 19.27 23.13
N SER A 75 -9.05 20.38 23.81
CA SER A 75 -9.82 21.53 23.29
C SER A 75 -9.12 22.34 22.18
N LYS A 76 -7.86 22.02 21.85
CA LYS A 76 -7.07 22.75 20.83
C LYS A 76 -7.18 22.13 19.47
N THR A 77 -7.51 20.84 19.36
CA THR A 77 -7.67 20.17 18.08
C THR A 77 -8.91 20.67 17.35
N LYS A 78 -8.71 21.20 16.14
CA LYS A 78 -9.82 21.67 15.27
C LYS A 78 -10.34 20.51 14.42
N ILE A 79 -11.62 20.21 14.53
CA ILE A 79 -12.29 19.24 13.64
C ILE A 79 -12.63 19.91 12.32
N ILE A 80 -12.10 19.38 11.23
CA ILE A 80 -12.40 19.81 9.87
C ILE A 80 -13.72 19.16 9.43
N LYS A 81 -14.63 19.95 8.85
CA LYS A 81 -16.00 19.51 8.54
C LYS A 81 -16.21 19.09 7.09
N ASN A 82 -15.29 19.43 6.18
CA ASN A 82 -15.44 19.10 4.76
C ASN A 82 -14.08 18.82 4.09
N LYS A 83 -14.12 18.13 2.94
CA LYS A 83 -12.91 17.74 2.19
C LYS A 83 -12.13 18.95 1.65
N LYS A 84 -12.79 20.07 1.33
CA LYS A 84 -12.12 21.27 0.81
C LYS A 84 -11.18 21.86 1.87
N ASP A 85 -11.67 22.07 3.09
CA ASP A 85 -10.85 22.58 4.19
C ASP A 85 -9.71 21.60 4.53
N LEU A 86 -9.95 20.28 4.40
CA LEU A 86 -8.89 19.28 4.55
C LEU A 86 -7.82 19.45 3.46
N CYS A 87 -8.20 19.67 2.22
CA CYS A 87 -7.28 19.94 1.13
C CYS A 87 -6.42 21.18 1.40
N ASP A 88 -7.01 22.26 1.90
CA ASP A 88 -6.30 23.49 2.25
C ASP A 88 -5.26 23.23 3.37
N VAL A 89 -5.62 22.43 4.37
CA VAL A 89 -4.69 22.00 5.42
C VAL A 89 -3.55 21.16 4.86
N LEU A 90 -3.84 20.18 4.01
CA LEU A 90 -2.83 19.31 3.42
C LEU A 90 -1.88 20.05 2.46
N ALA A 91 -2.34 21.11 1.82
CA ALA A 91 -1.54 21.96 0.94
C ALA A 91 -0.66 22.96 1.70
N SER A 92 -0.94 23.21 2.99
CA SER A 92 -0.24 24.26 3.75
C SER A 92 1.25 23.96 3.93
N ASP A 93 2.07 25.01 3.96
CA ASP A 93 3.53 24.91 4.18
C ASP A 93 3.90 24.39 5.57
N GLU A 94 2.93 24.35 6.49
CA GLU A 94 3.12 23.79 7.81
C GLU A 94 3.37 22.26 7.75
N ILE A 95 2.85 21.56 6.74
CA ILE A 95 2.99 20.11 6.59
C ILE A 95 4.24 19.77 5.78
N TYR A 96 5.17 19.05 6.40
CA TYR A 96 6.39 18.56 5.78
C TYR A 96 6.14 17.32 4.90
N SER A 97 5.36 16.34 5.38
CA SER A 97 5.03 15.13 4.64
C SER A 97 3.66 14.57 5.03
N ILE A 98 3.10 13.78 4.13
CA ILE A 98 1.78 13.17 4.29
C ILE A 98 1.92 11.65 4.14
N VAL A 99 1.48 10.91 5.17
CA VAL A 99 1.38 9.45 5.10
C VAL A 99 0.03 9.10 4.48
N SER A 100 0.04 8.56 3.26
CA SER A 100 -1.16 8.08 2.57
C SER A 100 -1.42 6.62 2.91
N ALA A 101 -2.25 6.36 3.94
CA ALA A 101 -2.55 5.05 4.48
C ALA A 101 -4.06 4.70 4.41
N MET A 102 -4.79 5.32 3.50
CA MET A 102 -6.17 4.98 3.17
C MET A 102 -6.17 3.84 2.15
N SER A 103 -7.02 2.84 2.30
CA SER A 103 -7.10 1.69 1.39
C SER A 103 -8.02 1.95 0.19
N GLY A 104 -7.77 1.26 -0.94
CA GLY A 104 -8.57 1.35 -2.16
C GLY A 104 -8.53 2.73 -2.82
N SER A 105 -9.54 3.06 -3.63
CA SER A 105 -9.66 4.34 -4.35
C SER A 105 -9.88 5.55 -3.43
N SER A 106 -10.29 5.33 -2.16
CA SER A 106 -10.60 6.42 -1.22
C SER A 106 -9.42 7.36 -0.93
N GLY A 107 -8.19 6.84 -1.03
CA GLY A 107 -6.96 7.63 -0.82
C GLY A 107 -6.50 8.41 -2.05
N LEU A 108 -7.01 8.08 -3.24
CA LEU A 108 -6.47 8.57 -4.51
C LEU A 108 -6.58 10.09 -4.65
N PHE A 109 -7.77 10.65 -4.36
CA PHE A 109 -8.02 12.09 -4.49
C PHE A 109 -7.09 12.92 -3.59
N LEU A 110 -7.01 12.58 -2.30
CA LEU A 110 -6.17 13.33 -1.33
C LEU A 110 -4.67 13.15 -1.62
N THR A 111 -4.25 11.97 -2.07
CA THR A 111 -2.87 11.70 -2.50
C THR A 111 -2.51 12.57 -3.70
N ASN A 112 -3.36 12.62 -4.72
CA ASN A 112 -3.16 13.47 -5.90
C ASN A 112 -3.13 14.96 -5.52
N HIS A 113 -4.03 15.40 -4.65
CA HIS A 113 -4.04 16.77 -4.16
C HIS A 113 -2.73 17.14 -3.49
N ALA A 114 -2.22 16.28 -2.60
CA ALA A 114 -0.94 16.47 -1.93
C ALA A 114 0.23 16.57 -2.95
N LEU A 115 0.28 15.67 -3.93
CA LEU A 115 1.32 15.65 -4.97
C LEU A 115 1.28 16.90 -5.85
N ASN A 116 0.11 17.38 -6.26
CA ASN A 116 -0.06 18.61 -7.04
C ASN A 116 0.37 19.86 -6.25
N ASN A 117 0.37 19.80 -4.91
CA ASN A 117 0.88 20.86 -4.03
C ASN A 117 2.33 20.61 -3.58
N ASN A 118 3.10 19.81 -4.35
CA ASN A 118 4.52 19.51 -4.12
C ASN A 118 4.81 18.92 -2.72
N LYS A 119 3.84 18.28 -2.08
CA LYS A 119 4.05 17.62 -0.79
C LYS A 119 4.77 16.29 -0.96
N LYS A 120 5.65 15.98 -0.01
CA LYS A 120 6.24 14.66 0.10
C LYS A 120 5.16 13.68 0.59
N VAL A 121 4.88 12.65 -0.20
CA VAL A 121 3.89 11.62 0.12
C VAL A 121 4.59 10.30 0.45
N LEU A 122 4.34 9.80 1.64
CA LEU A 122 4.75 8.46 2.07
C LEU A 122 3.61 7.52 1.69
N LEU A 123 3.77 6.84 0.55
CA LEU A 123 2.69 6.10 -0.10
C LEU A 123 2.62 4.66 0.42
N ALA A 124 1.57 4.36 1.19
CA ALA A 124 1.26 3.00 1.64
C ALA A 124 0.07 2.37 0.88
N ASN A 125 -0.67 3.18 0.14
CA ASN A 125 -1.79 2.76 -0.69
C ASN A 125 -1.30 2.42 -2.10
N LYS A 126 -0.96 1.16 -2.33
CA LYS A 126 -0.50 0.66 -3.63
C LYS A 126 -1.56 0.78 -4.72
N GLU A 127 -2.84 0.64 -4.35
CA GLU A 127 -3.96 0.76 -5.28
C GLU A 127 -3.95 2.13 -5.97
N SER A 128 -3.58 3.19 -5.28
CA SER A 128 -3.43 4.52 -5.88
C SER A 128 -2.39 4.56 -7.00
N MET A 129 -1.27 3.83 -6.86
CA MET A 129 -0.26 3.73 -7.92
C MET A 129 -0.72 2.83 -9.07
N VAL A 130 -1.42 1.74 -8.76
CA VAL A 130 -1.99 0.84 -9.77
C VAL A 130 -3.02 1.56 -10.64
N MET A 131 -3.89 2.37 -10.02
CA MET A 131 -4.96 3.10 -10.71
C MET A 131 -4.45 4.34 -11.44
N ALA A 132 -3.60 5.12 -10.81
CA ALA A 132 -3.15 6.44 -11.29
C ALA A 132 -1.66 6.50 -11.64
N GLY A 133 -1.01 5.36 -11.87
CA GLY A 133 0.41 5.29 -12.15
C GLY A 133 0.90 6.23 -13.26
N PRO A 134 0.24 6.31 -14.43
CA PRO A 134 0.61 7.26 -15.48
C PRO A 134 0.59 8.73 -15.03
N ILE A 135 -0.35 9.09 -14.15
CA ILE A 135 -0.46 10.45 -13.60
C ILE A 135 0.59 10.68 -12.51
N PHE A 136 0.80 9.68 -11.62
CA PHE A 136 1.71 9.80 -10.48
C PHE A 136 3.19 9.70 -10.86
N LYS A 137 3.51 9.07 -11.99
CA LYS A 137 4.87 8.94 -12.51
C LYS A 137 5.62 10.26 -12.57
N LYS A 138 4.96 11.37 -12.94
CA LYS A 138 5.56 12.71 -12.96
C LYS A 138 5.95 13.26 -11.59
N PHE A 139 5.40 12.70 -10.50
CA PHE A 139 5.66 13.08 -9.12
C PHE A 139 6.55 12.09 -8.36
N LYS A 140 7.20 11.14 -9.03
CA LYS A 140 7.97 10.08 -8.38
C LYS A 140 9.01 10.59 -7.38
N GLN A 141 9.58 11.78 -7.58
CA GLN A 141 10.52 12.40 -6.65
C GLN A 141 9.88 12.85 -5.33
N ASN A 142 8.57 13.05 -5.32
CA ASN A 142 7.78 13.41 -4.15
C ASN A 142 7.18 12.20 -3.44
N ILE A 143 7.29 11.01 -4.02
CA ILE A 143 6.72 9.76 -3.49
C ILE A 143 7.84 8.94 -2.84
N ILE A 144 7.62 8.54 -1.59
CA ILE A 144 8.45 7.56 -0.89
C ILE A 144 7.55 6.35 -0.62
N PRO A 145 7.85 5.18 -1.17
CA PRO A 145 7.03 3.99 -0.93
C PRO A 145 7.15 3.52 0.52
N VAL A 146 6.03 3.07 1.08
CA VAL A 146 5.94 2.49 2.43
C VAL A 146 5.76 0.98 2.36
N ASP A 147 5.21 0.45 1.27
CA ASP A 147 5.13 -0.99 1.07
C ASP A 147 6.52 -1.63 1.23
N SER A 148 6.63 -2.75 1.94
CA SER A 148 7.91 -3.27 2.42
C SER A 148 8.87 -3.60 1.29
N GLU A 149 8.39 -4.19 0.21
CA GLU A 149 9.19 -4.56 -0.95
C GLU A 149 9.65 -3.32 -1.73
N HIS A 150 8.76 -2.38 -1.96
CA HIS A 150 9.08 -1.14 -2.69
C HIS A 150 9.98 -0.21 -1.88
N ASN A 151 9.74 -0.12 -0.57
CA ASN A 151 10.64 0.61 0.33
C ASN A 151 12.05 -0.01 0.34
N SER A 152 12.13 -1.35 0.30
CA SER A 152 13.39 -2.07 0.18
C SER A 152 14.11 -1.73 -1.14
N VAL A 153 13.43 -1.82 -2.29
CA VAL A 153 14.00 -1.40 -3.59
C VAL A 153 14.46 0.06 -3.52
N PHE A 154 13.61 0.97 -3.02
CA PHE A 154 13.92 2.38 -2.89
C PHE A 154 15.20 2.64 -2.08
N GLN A 155 15.42 1.87 -0.99
CA GLN A 155 16.64 1.96 -0.18
C GLN A 155 17.90 1.50 -0.92
N LEU A 156 17.76 0.55 -1.85
CA LEU A 156 18.89 -0.11 -2.51
C LEU A 156 19.32 0.57 -3.81
N ILE A 157 18.37 1.20 -4.54
CA ILE A 157 18.67 1.82 -5.85
C ILE A 157 19.18 3.24 -5.75
N ASP A 158 18.94 3.96 -4.64
CA ASP A 158 19.25 5.38 -4.38
C ASP A 158 19.98 6.07 -5.56
N ARG A 159 21.31 6.10 -5.58
CA ARG A 159 22.11 6.75 -6.66
C ARG A 159 22.58 5.78 -7.75
N SER A 160 22.09 4.57 -7.76
CA SER A 160 22.61 3.48 -8.58
C SER A 160 21.60 2.94 -9.60
N VAL A 161 20.49 3.61 -9.82
CA VAL A 161 19.38 3.12 -10.68
C VAL A 161 19.85 2.78 -12.11
N ASP A 162 20.78 3.55 -12.67
CA ASP A 162 21.30 3.34 -14.03
C ASP A 162 22.14 2.06 -14.16
N TYR A 163 22.59 1.49 -13.04
CA TYR A 163 23.39 0.26 -13.01
C TYR A 163 22.60 -0.97 -12.59
N VAL A 164 21.27 -0.83 -12.37
CA VAL A 164 20.40 -1.94 -12.02
C VAL A 164 20.07 -2.75 -13.27
N SER A 165 20.30 -4.07 -13.20
CA SER A 165 19.90 -5.01 -14.25
C SER A 165 18.43 -5.38 -14.13
N ASN A 166 18.00 -5.80 -12.94
CA ASN A 166 16.61 -6.12 -12.63
C ASN A 166 16.37 -6.07 -11.12
N ILE A 167 15.10 -6.02 -10.73
CA ILE A 167 14.67 -6.11 -9.35
C ILE A 167 13.86 -7.39 -9.11
N VAL A 168 13.94 -7.91 -7.90
CA VAL A 168 13.19 -9.09 -7.48
C VAL A 168 12.35 -8.73 -6.27
N LEU A 169 11.03 -8.77 -6.42
CA LEU A 169 10.09 -8.64 -5.32
C LEU A 169 9.91 -10.00 -4.64
N THR A 170 10.09 -10.07 -3.33
CA THR A 170 9.84 -11.32 -2.62
C THR A 170 8.38 -11.43 -2.19
N ALA A 171 7.91 -12.64 -1.99
CA ALA A 171 6.57 -12.93 -1.52
C ALA A 171 6.60 -14.11 -0.55
N SER A 172 5.78 -14.09 0.51
CA SER A 172 5.61 -15.24 1.41
C SER A 172 5.06 -16.48 0.69
N GLY A 173 4.38 -16.28 -0.44
CA GLY A 173 3.64 -17.30 -1.17
C GLY A 173 2.25 -17.59 -0.59
N GLY A 174 1.86 -16.89 0.48
CA GLY A 174 0.56 -17.02 1.12
C GLY A 174 0.34 -18.36 1.84
N PRO A 175 -0.85 -18.55 2.46
CA PRO A 175 -1.15 -19.76 3.24
C PRO A 175 -1.30 -21.02 2.37
N PHE A 176 -1.53 -20.88 1.07
CA PHE A 176 -1.81 -22.01 0.16
C PHE A 176 -0.62 -22.40 -0.71
N ARG A 177 0.56 -21.88 -0.43
CA ARG A 177 1.78 -22.15 -1.19
C ARG A 177 2.05 -23.66 -1.39
N THR A 178 1.86 -24.47 -0.37
CA THR A 178 2.09 -25.92 -0.39
C THR A 178 0.82 -26.74 -0.64
N LEU A 179 -0.38 -26.11 -0.60
CA LEU A 179 -1.65 -26.82 -0.82
C LEU A 179 -1.78 -27.19 -2.33
N PRO A 180 -2.11 -28.45 -2.69
CA PRO A 180 -2.39 -28.80 -4.07
C PRO A 180 -3.54 -27.97 -4.67
N SER A 181 -3.44 -27.56 -5.93
CA SER A 181 -4.49 -26.76 -6.60
C SER A 181 -5.85 -27.46 -6.68
N SER A 182 -5.86 -28.82 -6.70
CA SER A 182 -7.10 -29.61 -6.62
C SER A 182 -7.91 -29.37 -5.34
N GLU A 183 -7.23 -28.93 -4.26
CA GLU A 183 -7.86 -28.67 -2.95
C GLU A 183 -8.39 -27.21 -2.82
N PHE A 184 -8.09 -26.34 -3.79
CA PHE A 184 -8.51 -24.92 -3.74
C PHE A 184 -10.02 -24.74 -3.64
N LYS A 185 -10.80 -25.69 -4.15
CA LYS A 185 -12.28 -25.71 -4.03
C LYS A 185 -12.77 -25.78 -2.57
N LYS A 186 -11.92 -26.25 -1.66
CA LYS A 186 -12.25 -26.43 -0.24
C LYS A 186 -11.78 -25.24 0.63
N ILE A 187 -11.12 -24.24 0.04
CA ILE A 187 -10.61 -23.09 0.79
C ILE A 187 -11.78 -22.28 1.34
N THR A 188 -11.76 -22.12 2.67
CA THR A 188 -12.71 -21.28 3.40
C THR A 188 -12.12 -19.90 3.65
N ILE A 189 -12.97 -18.94 4.03
CA ILE A 189 -12.52 -17.58 4.42
C ILE A 189 -11.54 -17.66 5.59
N ASP A 190 -11.84 -18.46 6.61
CA ASP A 190 -10.97 -18.60 7.80
C ASP A 190 -9.59 -19.16 7.45
N MET A 191 -9.51 -20.06 6.47
CA MET A 191 -8.22 -20.55 5.96
C MET A 191 -7.47 -19.44 5.23
N ALA A 192 -8.15 -18.68 4.38
CA ALA A 192 -7.55 -17.64 3.57
C ALA A 192 -7.11 -16.40 4.39
N LEU A 193 -7.75 -16.15 5.55
CA LEU A 193 -7.38 -15.07 6.45
C LEU A 193 -6.20 -15.41 7.39
N LYS A 194 -5.66 -16.64 7.37
CA LYS A 194 -4.51 -17.05 8.18
C LYS A 194 -3.20 -16.82 7.41
N HIS A 195 -2.70 -15.58 7.44
CA HIS A 195 -1.37 -15.31 6.87
C HIS A 195 -0.26 -15.87 7.77
N PRO A 196 0.79 -16.53 7.20
CA PRO A 196 1.83 -17.18 8.02
C PRO A 196 2.70 -16.21 8.83
N ASN A 197 2.99 -15.01 8.33
CA ASN A 197 4.00 -14.10 8.90
C ASN A 197 3.46 -12.72 9.29
N TRP A 198 2.37 -12.25 8.65
CA TRP A 198 1.88 -10.89 8.80
C TRP A 198 0.49 -10.84 9.42
N SER A 199 0.27 -9.87 10.30
CA SER A 199 -1.07 -9.51 10.77
C SER A 199 -1.56 -8.30 9.98
N MET A 200 -2.53 -8.51 9.09
CA MET A 200 -2.97 -7.52 8.11
C MET A 200 -4.50 -7.40 8.07
N GLY A 201 -5.00 -6.40 7.36
CA GLY A 201 -6.42 -6.27 7.07
C GLY A 201 -6.95 -7.42 6.20
N LYS A 202 -8.27 -7.66 6.23
CA LYS A 202 -8.90 -8.79 5.52
C LYS A 202 -8.58 -8.79 4.02
N LYS A 203 -8.75 -7.64 3.33
CA LYS A 203 -8.54 -7.52 1.88
C LYS A 203 -7.12 -7.92 1.49
N ILE A 204 -6.11 -7.31 2.06
CA ILE A 204 -4.70 -7.59 1.71
C ILE A 204 -4.28 -9.01 2.12
N THR A 205 -4.91 -9.60 3.13
CA THR A 205 -4.67 -11.01 3.51
C THR A 205 -5.18 -11.96 2.42
N ILE A 206 -6.36 -11.69 1.84
CA ILE A 206 -6.87 -12.47 0.69
C ILE A 206 -5.99 -12.20 -0.55
N ASP A 207 -5.54 -10.96 -0.79
CA ASP A 207 -4.63 -10.64 -1.88
C ASP A 207 -3.29 -11.40 -1.75
N SER A 208 -2.79 -11.59 -0.53
CA SER A 208 -1.63 -12.43 -0.29
C SER A 208 -1.92 -13.91 -0.57
N ALA A 209 -3.09 -14.41 -0.14
CA ALA A 209 -3.49 -15.80 -0.36
C ALA A 209 -3.67 -16.15 -1.84
N THR A 210 -4.10 -15.21 -2.66
CA THR A 210 -4.25 -15.32 -4.12
C THR A 210 -3.01 -14.89 -4.91
N MET A 211 -1.98 -14.34 -4.28
CA MET A 211 -0.85 -13.66 -4.92
C MET A 211 -1.25 -12.38 -5.70
N MET A 212 -2.48 -11.89 -5.55
CA MET A 212 -2.89 -10.60 -6.13
C MET A 212 -2.14 -9.43 -5.52
N ASN A 213 -1.75 -9.53 -4.25
CA ASN A 213 -0.87 -8.53 -3.65
C ASN A 213 0.40 -8.33 -4.49
N LYS A 214 1.02 -9.42 -4.95
CA LYS A 214 2.22 -9.36 -5.79
C LYS A 214 1.93 -8.87 -7.21
N CYS A 215 0.73 -9.16 -7.75
CA CYS A 215 0.27 -8.57 -9.00
C CYS A 215 0.24 -7.03 -8.92
N LEU A 216 -0.41 -6.48 -7.88
CA LEU A 216 -0.49 -5.04 -7.67
C LEU A 216 0.90 -4.41 -7.43
N GLU A 217 1.77 -5.11 -6.73
CA GLU A 217 3.13 -4.67 -6.43
C GLU A 217 4.03 -4.63 -7.69
N ILE A 218 3.90 -5.55 -8.63
CA ILE A 218 4.61 -5.49 -9.90
C ILE A 218 4.21 -4.21 -10.68
N ILE A 219 2.91 -3.90 -10.69
CA ILE A 219 2.39 -2.69 -11.35
C ILE A 219 2.90 -1.42 -10.63
N GLU A 220 2.88 -1.43 -9.30
CA GLU A 220 3.41 -0.33 -8.49
C GLU A 220 4.90 -0.10 -8.76
N ALA A 221 5.72 -1.16 -8.77
CA ALA A 221 7.16 -1.09 -9.04
C ALA A 221 7.45 -0.52 -10.43
N PHE A 222 6.69 -0.94 -11.44
CA PHE A 222 6.79 -0.41 -12.81
C PHE A 222 6.63 1.11 -12.85
N TYR A 223 5.63 1.66 -12.17
CA TYR A 223 5.38 3.11 -12.18
C TYR A 223 6.31 3.89 -11.25
N LEU A 224 6.72 3.31 -10.13
CA LEU A 224 7.60 4.00 -9.17
C LEU A 224 9.04 4.10 -9.66
N PHE A 225 9.56 3.04 -10.27
CA PHE A 225 11.00 2.90 -10.52
C PHE A 225 11.38 2.95 -11.99
N ASP A 226 10.41 3.04 -12.91
CA ASP A 226 10.62 3.05 -14.38
C ASP A 226 11.32 1.79 -14.93
N PHE A 227 11.24 0.66 -14.25
CA PHE A 227 11.70 -0.62 -14.80
C PHE A 227 10.72 -1.14 -15.84
N LYS A 228 11.23 -1.85 -16.85
CA LYS A 228 10.37 -2.58 -17.77
C LYS A 228 9.72 -3.77 -17.04
N PRO A 229 8.55 -4.24 -17.50
CA PRO A 229 7.91 -5.39 -16.85
C PRO A 229 8.81 -6.63 -16.79
N GLU A 230 9.62 -6.88 -17.81
CA GLU A 230 10.59 -7.99 -17.90
C GLU A 230 11.76 -7.86 -16.90
N ASP A 231 12.03 -6.69 -16.39
CA ASP A 231 13.10 -6.41 -15.41
C ASP A 231 12.57 -6.43 -13.96
N ILE A 232 11.32 -6.83 -13.75
CA ILE A 232 10.69 -6.99 -12.44
C ILE A 232 10.35 -8.46 -12.23
N ASP A 233 11.13 -9.16 -11.43
CA ASP A 233 10.95 -10.57 -11.11
C ASP A 233 10.25 -10.78 -9.77
N VAL A 234 9.76 -12.00 -9.54
CA VAL A 234 9.18 -12.43 -8.27
C VAL A 234 9.82 -13.72 -7.79
N LEU A 235 10.19 -13.76 -6.51
CA LEU A 235 10.58 -14.99 -5.81
C LEU A 235 9.69 -15.23 -4.59
N ILE A 236 9.35 -16.47 -4.37
CA ILE A 236 8.72 -16.91 -3.13
C ILE A 236 9.81 -17.06 -2.07
N HIS A 237 9.67 -16.32 -0.97
CA HIS A 237 10.53 -16.35 0.20
C HIS A 237 9.65 -16.53 1.45
N PRO A 238 9.39 -17.77 1.88
CA PRO A 238 8.42 -18.07 2.93
C PRO A 238 8.72 -17.38 4.26
N GLU A 239 9.99 -17.16 4.56
CA GLU A 239 10.44 -16.54 5.81
C GLU A 239 10.12 -15.04 5.86
N SER A 240 9.90 -14.41 4.70
CA SER A 240 9.55 -12.98 4.56
C SER A 240 10.53 -12.02 5.25
N ILE A 241 11.80 -12.38 5.33
CA ILE A 241 12.86 -11.60 5.97
C ILE A 241 13.56 -10.69 4.97
N ILE A 242 13.84 -11.20 3.77
CA ILE A 242 14.32 -10.40 2.64
C ILE A 242 13.09 -9.87 1.92
N HIS A 243 13.00 -8.53 1.81
CA HIS A 243 11.84 -7.87 1.24
C HIS A 243 11.98 -7.61 -0.26
N SER A 244 13.21 -7.39 -0.75
CA SER A 244 13.53 -7.34 -2.18
C SER A 244 15.01 -7.61 -2.43
N ILE A 245 15.35 -7.90 -3.68
CA ILE A 245 16.73 -8.05 -4.16
C ILE A 245 16.88 -7.13 -5.38
N VAL A 246 17.97 -6.39 -5.44
CA VAL A 246 18.37 -5.58 -6.60
C VAL A 246 19.63 -6.18 -7.20
N ASN A 247 19.55 -6.58 -8.47
CA ASN A 247 20.67 -7.14 -9.22
C ASN A 247 21.30 -6.04 -10.09
N PHE A 248 22.63 -5.96 -10.08
CA PHE A 248 23.39 -4.95 -10.82
C PHE A 248 24.07 -5.51 -12.06
N LEU A 249 24.46 -4.62 -12.98
CA LEU A 249 25.12 -4.97 -14.24
C LEU A 249 26.47 -5.68 -14.06
N ASP A 250 27.14 -5.49 -12.92
CA ASP A 250 28.40 -6.14 -12.58
C ASP A 250 28.22 -7.57 -12.05
N GLY A 251 26.97 -8.05 -11.97
CA GLY A 251 26.61 -9.37 -11.45
C GLY A 251 26.48 -9.44 -9.92
N SER A 252 26.68 -8.34 -9.22
CA SER A 252 26.40 -8.28 -7.77
C SER A 252 24.91 -8.13 -7.49
N SER A 253 24.49 -8.52 -6.28
CA SER A 253 23.11 -8.38 -5.80
C SER A 253 23.12 -7.78 -4.40
N LEU A 254 22.23 -6.83 -4.15
CA LEU A 254 21.96 -6.29 -2.83
C LEU A 254 20.55 -6.65 -2.38
N CYS A 255 20.39 -6.91 -1.10
CA CYS A 255 19.08 -7.14 -0.51
C CYS A 255 18.95 -6.36 0.81
N GLN A 256 17.73 -5.93 1.10
CA GLN A 256 17.37 -5.39 2.40
C GLN A 256 16.62 -6.48 3.16
N PHE A 257 17.02 -6.71 4.39
CA PHE A 257 16.35 -7.65 5.26
C PHE A 257 16.03 -7.03 6.62
N SER A 258 14.92 -7.45 7.17
CA SER A 258 14.45 -7.07 8.50
C SER A 258 13.39 -8.04 9.00
N GLU A 259 13.01 -7.92 10.25
CA GLU A 259 11.79 -8.56 10.75
C GLU A 259 10.58 -8.13 9.89
N PRO A 260 9.63 -9.04 9.59
CA PRO A 260 8.41 -8.69 8.84
C PRO A 260 7.50 -7.79 9.67
N ASN A 261 7.81 -6.48 9.68
CA ASN A 261 7.13 -5.47 10.45
C ASN A 261 7.14 -4.12 9.73
N MET A 262 5.96 -3.50 9.61
CA MET A 262 5.82 -2.23 8.89
C MET A 262 6.49 -1.03 9.57
N GLN A 263 6.84 -1.11 10.85
CA GLN A 263 7.58 -0.02 11.51
C GLN A 263 8.94 0.25 10.86
N VAL A 264 9.60 -0.79 10.30
CA VAL A 264 10.90 -0.64 9.64
C VAL A 264 10.79 0.22 8.37
N PRO A 265 9.99 -0.11 7.35
CA PRO A 265 9.85 0.74 6.16
C PRO A 265 9.23 2.11 6.48
N ILE A 266 8.29 2.19 7.43
CA ILE A 266 7.69 3.46 7.85
C ILE A 266 8.75 4.38 8.49
N SER A 267 9.61 3.86 9.37
CA SER A 267 10.65 4.67 10.01
C SER A 267 11.62 5.25 8.98
N TYR A 268 12.01 4.44 7.99
CA TYR A 268 12.86 4.93 6.90
C TYR A 268 12.15 5.98 6.05
N ALA A 269 10.91 5.74 5.64
CA ALA A 269 10.14 6.70 4.84
C ALA A 269 9.96 8.05 5.56
N LEU A 270 9.63 8.04 6.86
CA LEU A 270 9.48 9.25 7.67
C LEU A 270 10.77 10.06 7.81
N SER A 271 11.90 9.38 7.95
CA SER A 271 13.18 10.03 8.22
C SER A 271 14.02 10.34 6.98
N TYR A 272 13.69 9.74 5.85
CA TYR A 272 14.50 9.80 4.61
C TYR A 272 15.11 11.21 4.35
N PRO A 273 16.40 11.28 3.99
CA PRO A 273 17.35 10.19 3.70
C PRO A 273 18.04 9.58 4.94
N GLN A 274 17.74 10.07 6.12
CA GLN A 274 18.32 9.59 7.38
C GLN A 274 17.65 8.29 7.84
N ARG A 275 18.21 7.69 8.90
CA ARG A 275 17.63 6.53 9.59
C ARG A 275 17.37 6.87 11.05
N ILE A 276 16.22 6.44 11.55
CA ILE A 276 15.80 6.57 12.95
C ILE A 276 15.48 5.20 13.53
N TYR A 277 15.34 5.13 14.82
CA TYR A 277 14.93 3.91 15.50
C TYR A 277 13.51 3.51 15.13
N SER A 278 13.33 2.31 14.59
CA SER A 278 12.02 1.80 14.16
C SER A 278 11.16 1.26 15.29
N GLY A 279 11.74 1.04 16.48
CA GLY A 279 11.13 0.27 17.55
C GLY A 279 11.44 -1.23 17.47
N ARG A 280 12.29 -1.66 16.51
CA ARG A 280 12.65 -3.06 16.29
C ARG A 280 14.15 -3.28 16.39
N PRO A 281 14.58 -4.42 16.97
CA PRO A 281 16.00 -4.79 16.99
C PRO A 281 16.47 -5.18 15.59
N SER A 282 17.78 -5.21 15.40
CA SER A 282 18.38 -5.84 14.22
C SER A 282 18.05 -7.33 14.18
N TYR A 283 17.80 -7.84 12.98
CA TYR A 283 17.45 -9.25 12.80
C TYR A 283 18.70 -10.14 12.90
N ASP A 284 18.62 -11.19 13.73
CA ASP A 284 19.68 -12.19 13.85
C ASP A 284 19.48 -13.29 12.80
N LEU A 285 20.44 -13.40 11.88
CA LEU A 285 20.44 -14.40 10.81
C LEU A 285 21.09 -15.74 11.23
N ALA A 286 21.82 -15.79 12.35
CA ALA A 286 22.63 -16.95 12.71
C ALA A 286 21.81 -18.25 12.90
N SER A 287 20.53 -18.13 13.27
CA SER A 287 19.63 -19.26 13.52
C SER A 287 18.62 -19.51 12.42
N LYS A 288 18.77 -18.88 11.24
CA LYS A 288 17.73 -18.87 10.19
C LYS A 288 18.21 -19.47 8.89
N ASN A 289 17.35 -20.25 8.28
CA ASN A 289 17.50 -20.66 6.89
C ASN A 289 16.67 -19.71 6.02
N LEU A 290 17.24 -19.24 4.93
CA LEU A 290 16.55 -18.43 3.93
C LEU A 290 16.32 -19.28 2.70
N THR A 291 15.07 -19.40 2.29
CA THR A 291 14.70 -20.23 1.14
C THR A 291 14.04 -19.39 0.06
N PHE A 292 14.32 -19.74 -1.20
CA PHE A 292 13.78 -19.04 -2.36
C PHE A 292 13.28 -20.04 -3.39
N GLN A 293 12.13 -19.76 -3.99
CA GLN A 293 11.51 -20.59 -5.01
C GLN A 293 10.90 -19.72 -6.10
N LYS A 294 10.84 -20.22 -7.34
CA LYS A 294 10.04 -19.56 -8.37
C LYS A 294 8.55 -19.74 -8.06
N PRO A 295 7.72 -18.71 -8.34
CA PRO A 295 6.27 -18.85 -8.18
C PRO A 295 5.68 -19.86 -9.17
N ASP A 296 4.69 -20.62 -8.73
CA ASP A 296 3.89 -21.49 -9.61
C ASP A 296 2.78 -20.67 -10.29
N LEU A 297 3.05 -20.23 -11.52
CA LEU A 297 2.14 -19.39 -12.29
C LEU A 297 0.86 -20.12 -12.75
N LYS A 298 0.86 -21.45 -12.79
CA LYS A 298 -0.35 -22.22 -13.08
C LYS A 298 -1.29 -22.25 -11.89
N LYS A 299 -0.71 -22.31 -10.71
CA LYS A 299 -1.43 -22.34 -9.45
C LYS A 299 -1.92 -20.94 -9.03
N PHE A 300 -1.08 -19.92 -9.26
CA PHE A 300 -1.35 -18.53 -8.96
C PHE A 300 -1.17 -17.65 -10.20
N PRO A 301 -2.20 -17.57 -11.07
CA PRO A 301 -2.12 -16.81 -12.31
C PRO A 301 -2.01 -15.29 -12.10
N SER A 302 -2.26 -14.82 -10.90
CA SER A 302 -2.26 -13.40 -10.54
C SER A 302 -0.99 -12.66 -10.94
N ILE A 303 0.17 -13.30 -10.81
CA ILE A 303 1.45 -12.70 -11.24
C ILE A 303 1.46 -12.45 -12.76
N SER A 304 0.93 -13.38 -13.55
CA SER A 304 0.82 -13.21 -15.00
C SER A 304 -0.16 -12.09 -15.38
N PHE A 305 -1.19 -11.84 -14.57
CA PHE A 305 -2.13 -10.75 -14.81
C PHE A 305 -1.43 -9.38 -14.79
N ALA A 306 -0.46 -9.16 -13.89
CA ALA A 306 0.31 -7.92 -13.85
C ALA A 306 1.04 -7.66 -15.19
N TYR A 307 1.81 -8.63 -15.64
CA TYR A 307 2.57 -8.49 -16.89
C TYR A 307 1.67 -8.32 -18.11
N ASN A 308 0.53 -9.03 -18.15
CA ASN A 308 -0.45 -8.88 -19.23
C ASN A 308 -1.09 -7.49 -19.22
N ALA A 309 -1.45 -6.96 -18.05
CA ALA A 309 -2.02 -5.63 -17.92
C ALA A 309 -1.04 -4.54 -18.36
N LEU A 310 0.22 -4.61 -17.90
CA LEU A 310 1.26 -3.65 -18.26
C LEU A 310 1.59 -3.64 -19.75
N LYS A 311 1.53 -4.80 -20.41
CA LYS A 311 1.72 -4.92 -21.86
C LYS A 311 0.52 -4.40 -22.66
N SER A 312 -0.67 -4.42 -22.07
CA SER A 312 -1.90 -4.01 -22.76
C SER A 312 -2.15 -2.50 -22.66
N SER A 313 -2.47 -1.99 -21.50
CA SER A 313 -2.65 -0.54 -21.26
C SER A 313 -2.80 -0.21 -19.77
N ALA A 314 -2.66 1.06 -19.41
CA ALA A 314 -2.93 1.54 -18.05
C ALA A 314 -4.35 1.23 -17.56
N ASN A 315 -5.34 1.25 -18.47
CA ASN A 315 -6.73 0.92 -18.13
C ASN A 315 -6.90 -0.54 -17.69
N HIS A 316 -6.06 -1.47 -18.18
CA HIS A 316 -6.06 -2.84 -17.68
C HIS A 316 -5.62 -2.92 -16.23
N CYS A 317 -4.67 -2.11 -15.80
CA CYS A 317 -4.25 -2.03 -14.40
C CYS A 317 -5.41 -1.55 -13.49
N LEU A 318 -6.15 -0.53 -13.96
CA LEU A 318 -7.34 -0.03 -13.25
C LEU A 318 -8.43 -1.10 -13.14
N VAL A 319 -8.73 -1.78 -14.26
CA VAL A 319 -9.74 -2.84 -14.31
C VAL A 319 -9.39 -4.01 -13.40
N ILE A 320 -8.13 -4.45 -13.40
CA ILE A 320 -7.66 -5.52 -12.49
C ILE A 320 -7.86 -5.12 -11.02
N ASN A 321 -7.57 -3.87 -10.68
CA ASN A 321 -7.79 -3.41 -9.30
C ASN A 321 -9.28 -3.48 -8.92
N ALA A 322 -10.17 -2.94 -9.76
CA ALA A 322 -11.62 -2.99 -9.53
C ALA A 322 -12.15 -4.43 -9.46
N ALA A 323 -11.73 -5.29 -10.41
CA ALA A 323 -12.11 -6.71 -10.42
C ALA A 323 -11.66 -7.44 -9.15
N ASN A 324 -10.44 -7.19 -8.70
CA ASN A 324 -9.93 -7.77 -7.47
C ASN A 324 -10.71 -7.31 -6.24
N GLU A 325 -11.05 -6.02 -6.14
CA GLU A 325 -11.84 -5.49 -5.02
C GLU A 325 -13.21 -6.16 -4.94
N ILE A 326 -13.90 -6.28 -6.08
CA ILE A 326 -15.21 -6.95 -6.15
C ILE A 326 -15.10 -8.44 -5.82
N ALA A 327 -14.12 -9.12 -6.41
CA ALA A 327 -13.95 -10.55 -6.20
C ALA A 327 -13.64 -10.88 -4.73
N VAL A 328 -12.76 -10.11 -4.10
CA VAL A 328 -12.42 -10.28 -2.68
C VAL A 328 -13.62 -9.98 -1.78
N ASP A 329 -14.37 -8.90 -2.04
CA ASP A 329 -15.59 -8.56 -1.27
C ASP A 329 -16.64 -9.67 -1.36
N ASN A 330 -16.88 -10.20 -2.57
CA ASN A 330 -17.85 -11.28 -2.77
C ASN A 330 -17.37 -12.62 -2.18
N PHE A 331 -16.06 -12.91 -2.20
CA PHE A 331 -15.51 -14.05 -1.48
C PHE A 331 -15.71 -13.90 0.03
N LEU A 332 -15.42 -12.76 0.61
CA LEU A 332 -15.63 -12.48 2.03
C LEU A 332 -17.12 -12.52 2.45
N LYS A 333 -18.03 -12.25 1.52
CA LYS A 333 -19.48 -12.40 1.69
C LYS A 333 -19.99 -13.81 1.36
N GLN A 334 -19.13 -14.77 1.07
CA GLN A 334 -19.46 -16.16 0.70
C GLN A 334 -20.32 -16.31 -0.56
N LYS A 335 -20.26 -15.33 -1.46
CA LYS A 335 -21.01 -15.39 -2.73
C LYS A 335 -20.26 -16.14 -3.83
N ILE A 336 -18.92 -16.15 -3.76
CA ILE A 336 -18.05 -16.88 -4.70
C ILE A 336 -17.04 -17.74 -3.96
N SER A 337 -16.52 -18.75 -4.66
CA SER A 337 -15.42 -19.59 -4.15
C SER A 337 -14.06 -18.89 -4.32
N PHE A 338 -13.03 -19.40 -3.63
CA PHE A 338 -11.66 -18.89 -3.75
C PHE A 338 -11.15 -18.90 -5.20
N ASN A 339 -11.40 -19.97 -5.94
CA ASN A 339 -10.99 -20.08 -7.34
C ASN A 339 -11.68 -19.04 -8.25
N ASN A 340 -12.92 -18.68 -7.94
CA ASN A 340 -13.66 -17.72 -8.73
C ASN A 340 -13.09 -16.31 -8.64
N ILE A 341 -12.26 -16.01 -7.62
CA ILE A 341 -11.51 -14.74 -7.58
C ILE A 341 -10.64 -14.61 -8.84
N PHE A 342 -9.91 -15.64 -9.23
CA PHE A 342 -9.07 -15.62 -10.43
C PHE A 342 -9.90 -15.49 -11.71
N ASN A 343 -11.05 -16.16 -11.79
CA ASN A 343 -11.93 -16.12 -12.95
C ASN A 343 -12.50 -14.71 -13.15
N VAL A 344 -13.01 -14.07 -12.09
CA VAL A 344 -13.54 -12.70 -12.14
C VAL A 344 -12.48 -11.72 -12.68
N ILE A 345 -11.22 -11.85 -12.21
CA ILE A 345 -10.14 -10.99 -12.67
C ILE A 345 -9.78 -11.30 -14.12
N LEU A 346 -9.73 -12.57 -14.50
CA LEU A 346 -9.45 -12.98 -15.88
C LEU A 346 -10.52 -12.45 -16.85
N ASP A 347 -11.79 -12.64 -16.52
CA ASP A 347 -12.93 -12.19 -17.33
C ASP A 347 -12.94 -10.66 -17.49
N SER A 348 -12.41 -9.93 -16.51
CA SER A 348 -12.32 -8.46 -16.58
C SER A 348 -11.39 -7.94 -17.68
N PHE A 349 -10.47 -8.76 -18.21
CA PHE A 349 -9.63 -8.38 -19.35
C PHE A 349 -10.42 -8.17 -20.63
N GLU A 350 -11.59 -8.81 -20.76
CA GLU A 350 -12.48 -8.67 -21.92
C GLU A 350 -13.33 -7.37 -21.90
N ILE A 351 -13.32 -6.64 -20.79
CA ILE A 351 -14.06 -5.37 -20.70
C ILE A 351 -13.39 -4.33 -21.62
N PRO A 352 -14.16 -3.67 -22.52
CA PRO A 352 -13.62 -2.65 -23.42
C PRO A 352 -12.96 -1.49 -22.67
N LYS A 353 -11.79 -1.03 -23.14
CA LYS A 353 -10.92 -0.08 -22.43
C LYS A 353 -10.46 1.05 -23.35
N ASN A 354 -11.39 1.69 -24.02
CA ASN A 354 -11.12 2.60 -25.14
C ASN A 354 -10.82 4.05 -24.74
N GLU A 355 -10.77 4.40 -23.46
CA GLU A 355 -10.63 5.78 -23.04
C GLU A 355 -9.20 6.09 -22.57
N VAL A 356 -8.66 7.23 -23.03
CA VAL A 356 -7.45 7.80 -22.48
C VAL A 356 -7.83 8.55 -21.20
N ILE A 357 -7.43 8.02 -20.06
CA ILE A 357 -7.70 8.64 -18.75
C ILE A 357 -6.61 9.69 -18.50
N GLY A 358 -7.02 10.95 -18.45
CA GLY A 358 -6.11 12.10 -18.32
C GLY A 358 -6.01 12.71 -16.92
N ASN A 359 -6.98 12.44 -16.04
CA ASN A 359 -7.05 13.03 -14.71
C ASN A 359 -7.67 12.08 -13.67
N ILE A 360 -7.60 12.46 -12.40
CA ILE A 360 -8.06 11.62 -11.28
C ILE A 360 -9.57 11.47 -11.24
N ASP A 361 -10.34 12.47 -11.63
CA ASP A 361 -11.80 12.41 -11.62
C ASP A 361 -12.28 11.38 -12.66
N GLU A 362 -11.64 11.33 -13.83
CA GLU A 362 -11.90 10.30 -14.84
C GLU A 362 -11.53 8.90 -14.31
N ILE A 363 -10.40 8.75 -13.60
CA ILE A 363 -10.03 7.47 -12.97
C ILE A 363 -11.11 7.01 -12.00
N LEU A 364 -11.56 7.89 -11.12
CA LEU A 364 -12.58 7.56 -10.12
C LEU A 364 -13.90 7.19 -10.79
N TYR A 365 -14.30 7.95 -11.82
CA TYR A 365 -15.50 7.64 -12.61
C TYR A 365 -15.41 6.26 -13.28
N VAL A 366 -14.27 5.98 -13.91
CA VAL A 366 -14.03 4.70 -14.59
C VAL A 366 -13.92 3.54 -13.60
N ASP A 367 -13.32 3.75 -12.42
CA ASP A 367 -13.31 2.77 -11.33
C ASP A 367 -14.73 2.41 -10.90
N GLU A 368 -15.58 3.41 -10.63
CA GLU A 368 -17.00 3.21 -10.30
C GLU A 368 -17.76 2.48 -11.43
N LEU A 369 -17.50 2.83 -12.68
CA LEU A 369 -18.08 2.16 -13.83
C LEU A 369 -17.69 0.68 -13.88
N TYR A 370 -16.39 0.35 -13.72
CA TYR A 370 -15.94 -1.03 -13.71
C TYR A 370 -16.49 -1.81 -12.52
N LEU A 371 -16.57 -1.18 -11.34
CA LEU A 371 -17.21 -1.76 -10.17
C LEU A 371 -18.69 -2.11 -10.46
N SER A 372 -19.38 -1.36 -11.30
CA SER A 372 -20.77 -1.62 -11.68
C SER A 372 -20.92 -2.66 -12.81
N LEU A 373 -19.93 -2.80 -13.68
CA LEU A 373 -19.97 -3.70 -14.84
C LEU A 373 -19.57 -5.14 -14.50
N ILE A 374 -18.76 -5.33 -13.47
CA ILE A 374 -18.33 -6.65 -13.03
C ILE A 374 -19.44 -7.28 -12.20
N HIS A 375 -20.28 -8.06 -12.87
CA HIS A 375 -21.37 -8.81 -12.23
C HIS A 375 -20.86 -10.17 -11.76
N ILE A 376 -21.19 -10.53 -10.51
CA ILE A 376 -20.87 -11.81 -9.88
C ILE A 376 -22.16 -12.52 -9.46
#